data_ba69c1f44be409739c6586277740567c
#
_entry.id   ba69c1f44be409739c6586277740567c
#
_cell.length_a   1.000
_cell.length_b   1.000
_cell.length_c   1.000
_cell.angle_alpha   90.00
_cell.angle_beta   90.00
_cell.angle_gamma   90.00
#
_symmetry.space_group_name_H-M   'P 1'
#
loop_
_entity.id
_entity.type
_entity.pdbx_description
1 polymer ?
#
loop_
_entity_poly.entity_id
_entity_poly.type
_entity_poly.pdbx_seq_one_letter_code
_entity_poly.pdbx_strand_id
1 'polypeptide(L)'
;MTEEIKHSAGNSSRRNFIKTTALAAAGFMIVPRHVLGGKGFLAPSDRLIVAGVGVGGKGQSNLSNIYKGGKSDIAFLCDVDDRRAANSVKNFPTAKYYKDYREMLDKEGKHIDGVVVSTPDHNHAMIAMAAMQLGKHVYVEKPLSHDIFEARKLTEAAKKYQVVTQMGNQGSSGDGVRQLQDWVDAGVIGKVHTVYCWTDRPSWPQGITWPSINGAIPKELDWDLWLGSAPYKPFVDKLVPFNWRGWWDYGTGAIGDMGCHLVEPPFRILGLDTPIDVQCSVGSIYVDEFKRGYFPDSCPPSSHVIMTFKKTKKTKDDLQIHWMDGGIKPGRPVELAANEPFGANGVLFEGTKGKMMCDVYGANPRLLPLSRNEEVKVKPGVERVIGGVDGHYWDWAEACIAGYGKKKLSSPFEIAGPLTETLLIANLAIRGTDIQKARQSGNGFDYPGRDIKLLWDKENLRVTNFDDVNQFVRREYRKGWSLGG
;
A
#
# COMPACT_ATOMS: atom_id res chain seq x y z
N MET A 1 -46.88 49.89 -2.25
CA MET A 1 -46.87 48.69 -3.14
C MET A 1 -45.49 48.68 -3.79
N THR A 2 -44.59 47.93 -3.22
CA THR A 2 -43.21 47.75 -3.69
C THR A 2 -43.05 46.24 -3.99
N GLU A 3 -42.93 45.89 -5.26
CA GLU A 3 -42.66 44.53 -5.70
C GLU A 3 -41.21 44.15 -5.48
N GLU A 4 -41.01 43.04 -4.76
CA GLU A 4 -39.72 42.38 -4.60
C GLU A 4 -39.41 41.52 -5.84
N ILE A 5 -38.30 41.84 -6.51
CA ILE A 5 -37.74 41.00 -7.59
C ILE A 5 -36.83 39.95 -6.96
N LYS A 6 -37.26 38.69 -6.99
CA LYS A 6 -36.43 37.52 -6.65
C LYS A 6 -35.50 37.21 -7.79
N HIS A 7 -34.20 37.39 -7.56
CA HIS A 7 -33.13 36.85 -8.42
C HIS A 7 -32.92 35.36 -8.11
N SER A 8 -33.34 34.50 -9.03
CA SER A 8 -32.92 33.09 -9.03
C SER A 8 -31.59 32.96 -9.77
N ALA A 9 -30.54 32.60 -9.07
CA ALA A 9 -29.25 32.23 -9.68
C ALA A 9 -29.33 30.84 -10.28
N GLY A 10 -29.58 30.76 -11.59
CA GLY A 10 -29.52 29.52 -12.34
C GLY A 10 -28.07 29.13 -12.63
N ASN A 11 -27.63 27.93 -12.14
CA ASN A 11 -26.41 27.31 -12.50
C ASN A 11 -26.39 26.98 -14.01
N SER A 12 -25.75 27.85 -14.81
CA SER A 12 -25.56 27.57 -16.23
C SER A 12 -24.31 26.67 -16.40
N SER A 13 -24.52 25.41 -16.72
CA SER A 13 -23.48 24.48 -17.15
C SER A 13 -22.72 25.08 -18.36
N ARG A 14 -21.39 24.89 -18.41
CA ARG A 14 -20.53 25.28 -19.58
C ARG A 14 -21.11 24.83 -20.93
N ARG A 15 -21.90 23.78 -20.95
CA ARG A 15 -22.62 23.26 -22.14
C ARG A 15 -23.69 24.22 -22.65
N ASN A 16 -24.34 25.01 -21.78
CA ASN A 16 -25.34 26.01 -22.19
C ASN A 16 -24.68 27.31 -22.70
N PHE A 17 -23.48 27.67 -22.19
CA PHE A 17 -22.74 28.82 -22.69
C PHE A 17 -22.31 28.62 -24.15
N ILE A 18 -21.89 27.41 -24.53
CA ILE A 18 -21.49 27.08 -25.92
C ILE A 18 -22.69 27.10 -26.86
N LYS A 19 -23.91 26.75 -26.42
CA LYS A 19 -25.11 26.78 -27.24
C LYS A 19 -25.62 28.18 -27.56
N THR A 20 -25.37 29.14 -26.65
CA THR A 20 -25.85 30.52 -26.83
C THR A 20 -24.92 31.39 -27.70
N THR A 21 -23.62 31.02 -27.77
CA THR A 21 -22.64 31.76 -28.61
C THR A 21 -22.59 31.28 -30.06
N ALA A 22 -23.25 30.16 -30.39
CA ALA A 22 -23.22 29.54 -31.70
C ALA A 22 -24.18 30.18 -32.73
N LEU A 23 -24.93 31.22 -32.37
CA LEU A 23 -25.93 31.88 -33.25
C LEU A 23 -25.45 33.21 -33.85
N ALA A 24 -24.18 33.62 -33.64
CA ALA A 24 -23.70 34.95 -34.07
C ALA A 24 -22.45 34.97 -34.96
N ALA A 25 -21.99 33.82 -35.50
CA ALA A 25 -20.96 33.85 -36.56
C ALA A 25 -21.03 32.58 -37.41
N ALA A 26 -21.59 32.67 -38.60
CA ALA A 26 -21.48 31.65 -39.63
C ALA A 26 -20.06 31.57 -40.22
N GLY A 27 -19.10 31.16 -39.42
CA GLY A 27 -17.82 30.64 -39.80
C GLY A 27 -17.74 29.20 -39.34
N PHE A 28 -17.71 28.23 -40.21
CA PHE A 28 -17.45 26.84 -39.93
C PHE A 28 -16.07 26.69 -39.28
N MET A 29 -15.96 26.79 -37.95
CA MET A 29 -14.76 26.39 -37.27
C MET A 29 -14.76 24.86 -37.21
N ILE A 30 -13.98 24.22 -38.05
CA ILE A 30 -13.72 22.77 -37.94
C ILE A 30 -12.85 22.58 -36.70
N VAL A 31 -13.51 22.31 -35.58
CA VAL A 31 -12.81 21.90 -34.34
C VAL A 31 -12.36 20.44 -34.54
N PRO A 32 -11.06 20.15 -34.51
CA PRO A 32 -10.57 18.80 -34.71
C PRO A 32 -11.20 17.82 -33.67
N ARG A 33 -11.47 16.59 -34.09
CA ARG A 33 -12.14 15.57 -33.23
C ARG A 33 -11.42 15.32 -31.90
N HIS A 34 -10.11 15.46 -31.85
CA HIS A 34 -9.33 15.31 -30.62
C HIS A 34 -9.59 16.42 -29.57
N VAL A 35 -10.21 17.54 -29.99
CA VAL A 35 -10.61 18.64 -29.09
C VAL A 35 -12.05 18.47 -28.59
N LEU A 36 -12.93 17.85 -29.38
CA LEU A 36 -14.35 17.72 -29.06
C LEU A 36 -14.70 16.44 -28.31
N GLY A 37 -13.78 15.47 -28.25
CA GLY A 37 -14.11 14.13 -27.79
C GLY A 37 -15.07 13.39 -28.74
N GLY A 38 -15.31 12.11 -28.50
CA GLY A 38 -16.23 11.27 -29.26
C GLY A 38 -15.72 9.83 -29.30
N LYS A 39 -16.42 8.94 -30.05
CA LYS A 39 -16.07 7.52 -30.11
C LYS A 39 -14.60 7.35 -30.49
N GLY A 40 -13.74 6.96 -29.49
CA GLY A 40 -12.30 6.78 -29.63
C GLY A 40 -11.41 8.00 -29.32
N PHE A 41 -11.99 9.16 -28.95
CA PHE A 41 -11.21 10.36 -28.58
C PHE A 41 -11.75 10.96 -27.29
N LEU A 42 -10.89 11.08 -26.25
CA LEU A 42 -11.17 11.87 -25.06
C LEU A 42 -10.79 13.32 -25.31
N ALA A 43 -11.72 14.25 -25.03
CA ALA A 43 -11.37 15.66 -25.07
C ALA A 43 -10.30 15.96 -24.00
N PRO A 44 -9.36 16.90 -24.21
CA PRO A 44 -8.39 17.28 -23.19
C PRO A 44 -9.03 17.69 -21.86
N SER A 45 -10.23 18.30 -21.91
CA SER A 45 -11.04 18.67 -20.73
C SER A 45 -11.60 17.48 -19.94
N ASP A 46 -11.61 16.28 -20.52
CA ASP A 46 -12.18 15.08 -19.92
C ASP A 46 -11.09 14.13 -19.37
N ARG A 47 -9.81 14.52 -19.49
CA ARG A 47 -8.68 13.79 -18.92
C ARG A 47 -8.51 14.09 -17.44
N LEU A 48 -8.07 13.08 -16.69
CA LEU A 48 -7.70 13.23 -15.28
C LEU A 48 -6.36 13.99 -15.18
N ILE A 49 -6.33 15.10 -14.48
CA ILE A 49 -5.10 15.85 -14.21
C ILE A 49 -4.42 15.29 -12.97
N VAL A 50 -3.24 14.74 -13.15
CA VAL A 50 -2.52 13.98 -12.11
C VAL A 50 -1.28 14.73 -11.66
N ALA A 51 -1.10 14.77 -10.33
CA ALA A 51 0.14 15.13 -9.67
C ALA A 51 0.84 13.89 -9.11
N GLY A 52 2.17 13.79 -9.29
CA GLY A 52 2.99 12.74 -8.68
C GLY A 52 3.82 13.30 -7.54
N VAL A 53 3.89 12.59 -6.41
CA VAL A 53 4.76 12.89 -5.27
C VAL A 53 5.64 11.67 -4.99
N GLY A 54 6.99 11.86 -5.00
CA GLY A 54 7.96 10.78 -5.04
C GLY A 54 8.01 10.17 -6.45
N VAL A 55 8.56 10.94 -7.41
CA VAL A 55 8.45 10.62 -8.85
C VAL A 55 9.65 9.85 -9.40
N GLY A 56 10.58 9.41 -8.54
CA GLY A 56 11.68 8.53 -8.91
C GLY A 56 11.33 7.05 -8.79
N GLY A 57 12.05 6.17 -9.49
CA GLY A 57 11.95 4.72 -9.36
C GLY A 57 10.52 4.19 -9.55
N LYS A 58 9.90 3.70 -8.46
CA LYS A 58 8.53 3.17 -8.52
C LYS A 58 7.52 4.25 -8.91
N GLY A 59 7.67 5.48 -8.42
CA GLY A 59 6.79 6.60 -8.79
C GLY A 59 6.85 6.91 -10.28
N GLN A 60 8.03 6.89 -10.88
CA GLN A 60 8.18 7.01 -12.34
C GLN A 60 7.37 5.92 -13.07
N SER A 61 7.50 4.67 -12.62
CA SER A 61 6.76 3.55 -13.20
C SER A 61 5.24 3.73 -13.06
N ASN A 62 4.77 4.16 -11.88
CA ASN A 62 3.34 4.40 -11.64
C ASN A 62 2.77 5.47 -12.56
N LEU A 63 3.44 6.63 -12.64
CA LEU A 63 3.01 7.73 -13.51
C LEU A 63 3.00 7.30 -14.98
N SER A 64 4.03 6.58 -15.43
CA SER A 64 4.11 6.08 -16.80
C SER A 64 2.97 5.09 -17.12
N ASN A 65 2.61 4.20 -16.19
CA ASN A 65 1.52 3.25 -16.40
C ASN A 65 0.14 3.94 -16.36
N ILE A 66 -0.07 4.89 -15.46
CA ILE A 66 -1.31 5.70 -15.43
C ILE A 66 -1.45 6.48 -16.74
N TYR A 67 -0.38 7.11 -17.23
CA TYR A 67 -0.36 7.85 -18.48
C TYR A 67 -0.64 6.98 -19.71
N LYS A 68 -0.07 5.75 -19.75
CA LYS A 68 -0.31 4.77 -20.83
C LYS A 68 -1.79 4.41 -21.02
N GLY A 69 -2.60 4.50 -19.98
CA GLY A 69 -4.05 4.32 -20.07
C GLY A 69 -4.77 5.34 -20.95
N GLY A 70 -4.08 6.44 -21.33
CA GLY A 70 -4.55 7.45 -22.29
C GLY A 70 -5.67 8.36 -21.77
N LYS A 71 -6.02 8.24 -20.47
CA LYS A 71 -7.13 8.98 -19.83
C LYS A 71 -6.65 10.00 -18.80
N SER A 72 -5.34 10.18 -18.66
CA SER A 72 -4.74 11.10 -17.69
C SER A 72 -3.64 11.93 -18.32
N ASP A 73 -3.43 13.12 -17.77
CA ASP A 73 -2.29 14.00 -18.06
C ASP A 73 -1.49 14.19 -16.77
N ILE A 74 -0.17 13.96 -16.84
CA ILE A 74 0.74 14.17 -15.73
C ILE A 74 1.19 15.63 -15.78
N ALA A 75 0.54 16.50 -15.00
CA ALA A 75 0.72 17.94 -15.06
C ALA A 75 1.66 18.49 -13.97
N PHE A 76 1.86 17.72 -12.87
CA PHE A 76 2.66 18.18 -11.74
C PHE A 76 3.53 17.03 -11.21
N LEU A 77 4.78 17.35 -10.90
CA LEU A 77 5.78 16.42 -10.35
C LEU A 77 6.35 17.02 -9.07
N CYS A 78 6.52 16.20 -8.05
CA CYS A 78 7.13 16.60 -6.80
C CYS A 78 8.10 15.52 -6.31
N ASP A 79 9.34 15.88 -6.04
CA ASP A 79 10.34 15.02 -5.43
C ASP A 79 11.37 15.84 -4.67
N VAL A 80 11.83 15.34 -3.56
CA VAL A 80 12.86 15.98 -2.72
C VAL A 80 14.27 15.72 -3.22
N ASP A 81 14.45 14.79 -4.18
CA ASP A 81 15.75 14.42 -4.76
C ASP A 81 15.73 14.58 -6.29
N ASP A 82 16.36 15.66 -6.80
CA ASP A 82 16.40 15.94 -8.24
C ASP A 82 17.02 14.82 -9.07
N ARG A 83 17.99 14.10 -8.50
CA ARG A 83 18.63 12.96 -9.18
C ARG A 83 17.62 11.84 -9.43
N ARG A 84 16.65 11.66 -8.52
CA ARG A 84 15.60 10.66 -8.63
C ARG A 84 14.47 11.12 -9.56
N ALA A 85 14.13 12.40 -9.53
CA ALA A 85 13.11 13.00 -10.37
C ALA A 85 13.48 13.11 -11.86
N ALA A 86 14.77 13.17 -12.18
CA ALA A 86 15.29 13.54 -13.51
C ALA A 86 14.62 12.80 -14.68
N ASN A 87 14.39 11.50 -14.57
CA ASN A 87 13.74 10.73 -15.64
C ASN A 87 12.26 11.09 -15.80
N SER A 88 11.53 11.33 -14.72
CA SER A 88 10.12 11.75 -14.78
C SER A 88 9.97 13.14 -15.37
N VAL A 89 10.85 14.07 -14.98
CA VAL A 89 10.91 15.42 -15.59
C VAL A 89 11.18 15.35 -17.09
N LYS A 90 12.08 14.46 -17.52
CA LYS A 90 12.34 14.22 -18.94
C LYS A 90 11.15 13.61 -19.67
N ASN A 91 10.44 12.67 -19.04
CA ASN A 91 9.31 11.97 -19.65
C ASN A 91 8.04 12.85 -19.74
N PHE A 92 7.90 13.80 -18.84
CA PHE A 92 6.76 14.73 -18.76
C PHE A 92 7.25 16.18 -18.79
N PRO A 93 7.80 16.66 -19.91
CA PRO A 93 8.51 17.93 -20.00
C PRO A 93 7.60 19.16 -19.82
N THR A 94 6.29 19.01 -19.92
CA THR A 94 5.30 20.07 -19.71
C THR A 94 4.82 20.15 -18.26
N ALA A 95 5.16 19.15 -17.42
CA ALA A 95 4.76 19.12 -16.04
C ALA A 95 5.56 20.14 -15.21
N LYS A 96 4.88 20.86 -14.32
CA LYS A 96 5.55 21.74 -13.36
C LYS A 96 6.18 20.90 -12.24
N TYR A 97 7.41 21.25 -11.86
CA TYR A 97 8.18 20.54 -10.84
C TYR A 97 8.25 21.30 -9.52
N TYR A 98 8.10 20.60 -8.41
CA TYR A 98 8.12 21.10 -7.03
C TYR A 98 9.02 20.24 -6.13
N LYS A 99 9.63 20.82 -5.11
CA LYS A 99 10.36 20.10 -4.05
C LYS A 99 9.44 19.69 -2.90
N ASP A 100 8.49 20.54 -2.55
CA ASP A 100 7.57 20.35 -1.44
C ASP A 100 6.14 20.16 -1.96
N TYR A 101 5.53 19.03 -1.60
CA TYR A 101 4.15 18.72 -2.00
C TYR A 101 3.13 19.70 -1.42
N ARG A 102 3.43 20.33 -0.26
CA ARG A 102 2.56 21.30 0.37
C ARG A 102 2.48 22.57 -0.49
N GLU A 103 3.62 23.02 -0.99
CA GLU A 103 3.69 24.14 -1.94
C GLU A 103 2.95 23.81 -3.25
N MET A 104 3.13 22.60 -3.76
CA MET A 104 2.43 22.14 -4.96
C MET A 104 0.91 22.14 -4.76
N LEU A 105 0.43 21.58 -3.66
CA LEU A 105 -1.01 21.51 -3.38
C LEU A 105 -1.62 22.90 -3.12
N ASP A 106 -0.89 23.80 -2.46
CA ASP A 106 -1.33 25.18 -2.21
C ASP A 106 -1.48 25.96 -3.53
N LYS A 107 -0.48 25.92 -4.38
CA LYS A 107 -0.46 26.67 -5.64
C LYS A 107 -1.34 26.06 -6.74
N GLU A 108 -1.33 24.73 -6.87
CA GLU A 108 -1.91 24.05 -8.02
C GLU A 108 -3.14 23.18 -7.67
N GLY A 109 -3.52 23.10 -6.41
CA GLY A 109 -4.60 22.22 -5.95
C GLY A 109 -5.90 22.36 -6.74
N LYS A 110 -6.24 23.55 -7.26
CA LYS A 110 -7.43 23.79 -8.08
C LYS A 110 -7.37 23.11 -9.47
N HIS A 111 -6.17 22.76 -9.90
CA HIS A 111 -5.89 22.17 -11.21
C HIS A 111 -5.58 20.68 -11.15
N ILE A 112 -5.50 20.09 -9.95
CA ILE A 112 -5.21 18.68 -9.71
C ILE A 112 -6.53 17.96 -9.46
N ASP A 113 -6.75 16.80 -10.12
CA ASP A 113 -7.86 15.90 -9.87
C ASP A 113 -7.44 14.73 -8.99
N GLY A 114 -6.22 14.21 -9.20
CA GLY A 114 -5.70 13.07 -8.47
C GLY A 114 -4.23 13.18 -8.15
N VAL A 115 -3.83 12.59 -7.02
CA VAL A 115 -2.44 12.57 -6.53
C VAL A 115 -1.94 11.14 -6.42
N VAL A 116 -0.78 10.88 -7.02
CA VAL A 116 -0.05 9.61 -6.93
C VAL A 116 1.08 9.75 -5.91
N VAL A 117 1.02 9.00 -4.83
CA VAL A 117 2.00 9.04 -3.73
C VAL A 117 2.89 7.82 -3.79
N SER A 118 4.18 8.02 -4.01
CA SER A 118 5.18 6.95 -4.14
C SER A 118 6.48 7.29 -3.42
N THR A 119 6.36 7.94 -2.27
CA THR A 119 7.45 8.27 -1.35
C THR A 119 7.85 7.05 -0.51
N PRO A 120 8.84 7.13 0.40
CA PRO A 120 9.00 6.14 1.46
C PRO A 120 7.79 6.08 2.39
N ASP A 121 7.57 4.91 3.02
CA ASP A 121 6.37 4.55 3.79
C ASP A 121 5.94 5.62 4.80
N HIS A 122 6.92 6.22 5.51
CA HIS A 122 6.68 7.20 6.58
C HIS A 122 6.01 8.51 6.13
N ASN A 123 6.00 8.80 4.83
CA ASN A 123 5.38 10.03 4.30
C ASN A 123 4.06 9.76 3.55
N HIS A 124 3.68 8.49 3.33
CA HIS A 124 2.46 8.15 2.58
C HIS A 124 1.21 8.82 3.15
N ALA A 125 0.99 8.66 4.45
CA ALA A 125 -0.23 9.12 5.10
C ALA A 125 -0.37 10.65 5.10
N MET A 126 0.73 11.39 5.33
CA MET A 126 0.71 12.86 5.35
C MET A 126 0.28 13.43 4.00
N ILE A 127 0.88 12.92 2.93
CA ILE A 127 0.63 13.39 1.57
C ILE A 127 -0.78 13.00 1.12
N ALA A 128 -1.16 11.74 1.35
CA ALA A 128 -2.48 11.24 0.98
C ALA A 128 -3.60 12.00 1.72
N MET A 129 -3.45 12.23 3.03
CA MET A 129 -4.43 12.97 3.82
C MET A 129 -4.56 14.41 3.34
N ALA A 130 -3.46 15.11 3.09
CA ALA A 130 -3.48 16.48 2.57
C ALA A 130 -4.21 16.57 1.22
N ALA A 131 -3.98 15.61 0.33
CA ALA A 131 -4.69 15.54 -0.95
C ALA A 131 -6.19 15.28 -0.77
N MET A 132 -6.57 14.30 0.07
CA MET A 132 -7.97 13.96 0.32
C MET A 132 -8.75 15.09 0.98
N GLN A 133 -8.13 15.86 1.89
CA GLN A 133 -8.74 17.05 2.52
C GLN A 133 -9.08 18.14 1.50
N LEU A 134 -8.34 18.19 0.40
CA LEU A 134 -8.62 19.07 -0.75
C LEU A 134 -9.59 18.44 -1.77
N GLY A 135 -10.20 17.29 -1.43
CA GLY A 135 -11.11 16.57 -2.31
C GLY A 135 -10.44 15.90 -3.51
N LYS A 136 -9.12 15.62 -3.44
CA LYS A 136 -8.38 14.97 -4.53
C LYS A 136 -8.44 13.46 -4.40
N HIS A 137 -8.58 12.78 -5.53
CA HIS A 137 -8.44 11.33 -5.63
C HIS A 137 -6.99 10.92 -5.34
N VAL A 138 -6.77 9.74 -4.76
CA VAL A 138 -5.41 9.32 -4.40
C VAL A 138 -5.10 7.89 -4.83
N TYR A 139 -3.90 7.71 -5.36
CA TYR A 139 -3.23 6.44 -5.54
C TYR A 139 -1.99 6.42 -4.65
N VAL A 140 -1.91 5.51 -3.69
CA VAL A 140 -0.82 5.47 -2.71
C VAL A 140 -0.06 4.15 -2.82
N GLU A 141 1.26 4.20 -2.94
CA GLU A 141 2.09 2.99 -2.92
C GLU A 141 1.90 2.21 -1.61
N LYS A 142 2.20 0.92 -1.69
CA LYS A 142 2.14 0.01 -0.55
C LYS A 142 3.42 0.11 0.33
N PRO A 143 3.28 -0.13 1.65
CA PRO A 143 2.02 -0.23 2.39
C PRO A 143 1.31 1.12 2.45
N LEU A 144 0.00 1.12 2.69
CA LEU A 144 -0.80 2.35 2.66
C LEU A 144 -0.27 3.44 3.60
N SER A 145 0.28 3.04 4.73
CA SER A 145 0.79 3.92 5.78
C SER A 145 1.90 3.27 6.58
N HIS A 146 2.53 4.04 7.45
CA HIS A 146 3.64 3.61 8.27
C HIS A 146 3.20 3.05 9.65
N ASP A 147 2.08 3.51 10.19
CA ASP A 147 1.51 3.00 11.44
C ASP A 147 0.00 2.67 11.33
N ILE A 148 -0.52 1.99 12.36
CA ILE A 148 -1.89 1.48 12.37
C ILE A 148 -2.90 2.62 12.42
N PHE A 149 -2.63 3.65 13.20
CA PHE A 149 -3.50 4.81 13.33
C PHE A 149 -3.65 5.54 11.99
N GLU A 150 -2.55 5.72 11.25
CA GLU A 150 -2.55 6.32 9.91
C GLU A 150 -3.42 5.51 8.94
N ALA A 151 -3.28 4.16 8.91
CA ALA A 151 -4.09 3.30 8.04
C ALA A 151 -5.59 3.46 8.31
N ARG A 152 -5.99 3.48 9.60
CA ARG A 152 -7.36 3.71 10.03
C ARG A 152 -7.84 5.10 9.58
N LYS A 153 -7.06 6.14 9.80
CA LYS A 153 -7.42 7.51 9.45
C LYS A 153 -7.55 7.73 7.95
N LEU A 154 -6.70 7.12 7.13
CA LEU A 154 -6.82 7.18 5.67
C LEU A 154 -8.09 6.48 5.17
N THR A 155 -8.44 5.34 5.77
CA THR A 155 -9.68 4.61 5.45
C THR A 155 -10.92 5.44 5.78
N GLU A 156 -10.95 6.06 6.96
CA GLU A 156 -12.02 6.97 7.38
C GLU A 156 -12.12 8.22 6.48
N ALA A 157 -10.97 8.81 6.12
CA ALA A 157 -10.88 9.99 5.28
C ALA A 157 -11.39 9.75 3.85
N ALA A 158 -11.07 8.60 3.26
CA ALA A 158 -11.58 8.23 1.93
C ALA A 158 -13.11 8.28 1.87
N LYS A 159 -13.78 7.75 2.90
CA LYS A 159 -15.23 7.79 3.05
C LYS A 159 -15.75 9.20 3.37
N LYS A 160 -15.07 9.91 4.29
CA LYS A 160 -15.46 11.26 4.72
C LYS A 160 -15.44 12.26 3.57
N TYR A 161 -14.37 12.23 2.76
CA TYR A 161 -14.18 13.18 1.65
C TYR A 161 -14.75 12.67 0.32
N GLN A 162 -15.29 11.45 0.28
CA GLN A 162 -15.89 10.84 -0.91
C GLN A 162 -14.95 10.86 -2.12
N VAL A 163 -13.69 10.52 -1.91
CA VAL A 163 -12.66 10.49 -2.95
C VAL A 163 -12.34 9.06 -3.38
N VAL A 164 -12.02 8.89 -4.66
CA VAL A 164 -11.57 7.60 -5.20
C VAL A 164 -10.15 7.31 -4.70
N THR A 165 -9.95 6.10 -4.17
CA THR A 165 -8.68 5.68 -3.59
C THR A 165 -8.23 4.36 -4.16
N GLN A 166 -6.92 4.15 -4.30
CA GLN A 166 -6.31 2.86 -4.65
C GLN A 166 -4.92 2.73 -4.03
N MET A 167 -4.63 1.58 -3.43
CA MET A 167 -3.27 1.25 -2.99
C MET A 167 -2.49 0.58 -4.12
N GLY A 168 -1.18 0.83 -4.21
CA GLY A 168 -0.27 0.33 -5.25
C GLY A 168 0.15 -1.13 -5.11
N ASN A 169 -0.73 -2.01 -4.66
CA ASN A 169 -0.53 -3.47 -4.66
C ASN A 169 -1.19 -4.12 -5.89
N GLN A 170 -0.66 -3.83 -7.06
CA GLN A 170 -1.24 -4.15 -8.37
C GLN A 170 -1.58 -5.63 -8.61
N GLY A 171 -0.95 -6.55 -7.87
CA GLY A 171 -1.29 -7.97 -7.89
C GLY A 171 -2.76 -8.24 -7.58
N SER A 172 -3.40 -7.37 -6.78
CA SER A 172 -4.83 -7.46 -6.46
C SER A 172 -5.75 -7.30 -7.67
N SER A 173 -5.26 -6.79 -8.80
CA SER A 173 -5.96 -6.77 -10.10
C SER A 173 -5.61 -7.95 -11.00
N GLY A 174 -4.66 -8.81 -10.60
CA GLY A 174 -4.20 -9.94 -11.39
C GLY A 174 -5.22 -11.06 -11.53
N ASP A 175 -5.19 -11.74 -12.67
CA ASP A 175 -6.09 -12.87 -12.96
C ASP A 175 -5.85 -14.05 -12.02
N GLY A 176 -4.62 -14.25 -11.55
CA GLY A 176 -4.30 -15.34 -10.64
C GLY A 176 -5.01 -15.24 -9.30
N VAL A 177 -5.13 -14.03 -8.71
CA VAL A 177 -5.91 -13.81 -7.48
C VAL A 177 -7.39 -14.16 -7.71
N ARG A 178 -7.95 -13.79 -8.88
CA ARG A 178 -9.32 -14.14 -9.24
C ARG A 178 -9.52 -15.63 -9.43
N GLN A 179 -8.55 -16.31 -10.02
CA GLN A 179 -8.59 -17.76 -10.16
C GLN A 179 -8.53 -18.49 -8.82
N LEU A 180 -7.67 -18.04 -7.90
CA LEU A 180 -7.63 -18.56 -6.53
C LEU A 180 -8.99 -18.36 -5.83
N GLN A 181 -9.60 -17.20 -6.02
CA GLN A 181 -10.93 -16.92 -5.46
C GLN A 181 -12.01 -17.82 -6.07
N ASP A 182 -12.02 -18.01 -7.40
CA ASP A 182 -12.95 -18.92 -8.06
C ASP A 182 -12.82 -20.35 -7.50
N TRP A 183 -11.60 -20.84 -7.26
CA TRP A 183 -11.37 -22.17 -6.67
C TRP A 183 -11.88 -22.28 -5.23
N VAL A 184 -11.67 -21.24 -4.41
CA VAL A 184 -12.20 -21.22 -3.03
C VAL A 184 -13.71 -21.17 -3.03
N ASP A 185 -14.31 -20.30 -3.86
CA ASP A 185 -15.76 -20.13 -3.95
C ASP A 185 -16.46 -21.38 -4.47
N ALA A 186 -15.82 -22.13 -5.38
CA ALA A 186 -16.26 -23.44 -5.87
C ALA A 186 -15.99 -24.59 -4.86
N GLY A 187 -15.30 -24.33 -3.74
CA GLY A 187 -14.99 -25.34 -2.73
C GLY A 187 -13.96 -26.38 -3.16
N VAL A 188 -13.09 -26.10 -4.13
CA VAL A 188 -12.09 -27.02 -4.70
C VAL A 188 -11.16 -27.57 -3.62
N ILE A 189 -10.73 -26.75 -2.67
CA ILE A 189 -9.89 -27.16 -1.54
C ILE A 189 -10.67 -27.32 -0.24
N GLY A 190 -12.00 -27.15 -0.27
CA GLY A 190 -12.87 -27.20 0.92
C GLY A 190 -12.73 -25.94 1.78
N LYS A 191 -12.90 -26.10 3.10
CA LYS A 191 -12.71 -25.01 4.07
C LYS A 191 -11.23 -24.84 4.39
N VAL A 192 -10.72 -23.62 4.29
CA VAL A 192 -9.32 -23.33 4.60
C VAL A 192 -9.12 -23.33 6.11
N HIS A 193 -8.03 -23.93 6.59
CA HIS A 193 -7.69 -24.00 8.02
C HIS A 193 -6.33 -23.34 8.35
N THR A 194 -5.40 -23.27 7.39
CA THR A 194 -4.09 -22.66 7.58
C THR A 194 -3.63 -22.02 6.27
N VAL A 195 -2.93 -20.90 6.37
CA VAL A 195 -2.26 -20.26 5.24
C VAL A 195 -0.82 -19.96 5.62
N TYR A 196 0.11 -20.21 4.71
CA TYR A 196 1.52 -19.83 4.85
C TYR A 196 1.86 -18.81 3.77
N CYS A 197 2.48 -17.72 4.19
CA CYS A 197 3.02 -16.68 3.32
C CYS A 197 4.53 -16.55 3.61
N TRP A 198 5.38 -16.64 2.60
CA TRP A 198 6.83 -16.55 2.81
C TRP A 198 7.50 -15.70 1.75
N THR A 199 8.66 -15.12 2.13
CA THR A 199 9.47 -14.28 1.25
C THR A 199 10.96 -14.43 1.56
N ASP A 200 11.79 -14.25 0.53
CA ASP A 200 13.24 -14.16 0.65
C ASP A 200 13.72 -12.76 1.13
N ARG A 201 12.80 -11.82 1.28
CA ARG A 201 13.11 -10.48 1.83
C ARG A 201 13.42 -10.57 3.32
N PRO A 202 14.26 -9.64 3.83
CA PRO A 202 14.76 -8.41 3.21
C PRO A 202 15.94 -8.63 2.26
N SER A 203 16.00 -7.79 1.19
CA SER A 203 17.18 -7.63 0.33
C SER A 203 17.92 -6.30 0.59
N TRP A 204 17.72 -5.75 1.75
CA TRP A 204 18.36 -4.56 2.33
C TRP A 204 18.84 -4.86 3.74
N PRO A 205 19.81 -4.07 4.29
CA PRO A 205 20.32 -4.30 5.63
C PRO A 205 19.24 -4.20 6.71
N GLN A 206 19.14 -5.23 7.55
CA GLN A 206 18.33 -5.29 8.77
C GLN A 206 19.07 -6.01 9.90
N GLY A 207 18.66 -5.78 11.15
CA GLY A 207 19.31 -6.37 12.32
C GLY A 207 20.73 -5.82 12.57
N ILE A 208 20.94 -4.55 12.27
CA ILE A 208 22.22 -3.86 12.40
C ILE A 208 22.07 -2.56 13.20
N THR A 209 23.16 -2.08 13.75
CA THR A 209 23.22 -0.77 14.39
C THR A 209 23.12 0.34 13.34
N TRP A 210 22.48 1.46 13.71
CA TRP A 210 22.48 2.67 12.88
C TRP A 210 23.91 3.05 12.54
N PRO A 211 24.23 3.31 11.25
CA PRO A 211 25.59 3.64 10.84
C PRO A 211 26.12 4.88 11.57
N SER A 212 27.35 4.79 12.06
CA SER A 212 28.02 5.90 12.76
C SER A 212 28.62 6.97 11.82
N ILE A 213 28.75 6.64 10.52
CA ILE A 213 29.33 7.52 9.52
C ILE A 213 28.22 8.34 8.88
N ASN A 214 28.25 9.65 9.11
CA ASN A 214 27.36 10.59 8.45
C ASN A 214 28.00 11.01 7.11
N GLY A 215 27.36 10.69 5.99
CA GLY A 215 27.74 11.19 4.67
C GLY A 215 27.42 12.69 4.53
N ALA A 216 28.01 13.34 3.54
CA ALA A 216 27.56 14.66 3.12
C ALA A 216 26.21 14.56 2.42
N ILE A 217 25.27 15.42 2.79
CA ILE A 217 23.97 15.49 2.09
C ILE A 217 24.24 15.93 0.65
N PRO A 218 23.81 15.15 -0.36
CA PRO A 218 23.90 15.57 -1.75
C PRO A 218 23.15 16.90 -1.98
N LYS A 219 23.71 17.81 -2.74
CA LYS A 219 23.13 19.15 -2.99
C LYS A 219 21.76 19.10 -3.66
N GLU A 220 21.47 18.02 -4.38
CA GLU A 220 20.20 17.77 -5.07
C GLU A 220 19.10 17.24 -4.15
N LEU A 221 19.46 16.79 -2.92
CA LEU A 221 18.55 16.20 -1.95
C LEU A 221 18.19 17.22 -0.86
N ASP A 222 16.89 17.50 -0.70
CA ASP A 222 16.38 18.15 0.49
C ASP A 222 16.15 17.09 1.58
N TRP A 223 17.12 16.98 2.50
CA TRP A 223 17.09 15.99 3.57
C TRP A 223 15.99 16.25 4.59
N ASP A 224 15.69 17.52 4.90
CA ASP A 224 14.62 17.88 5.83
C ASP A 224 13.24 17.48 5.31
N LEU A 225 12.97 17.75 4.04
CA LEU A 225 11.75 17.32 3.37
C LEU A 225 11.68 15.79 3.20
N TRP A 226 12.83 15.13 2.99
CA TRP A 226 12.87 13.66 2.91
C TRP A 226 12.50 13.02 4.25
N LEU A 227 13.04 13.52 5.37
CA LEU A 227 12.66 13.08 6.71
C LEU A 227 11.17 13.31 6.98
N GLY A 228 10.62 14.40 6.48
CA GLY A 228 9.20 14.69 6.58
C GLY A 228 8.70 14.58 8.01
N SER A 229 7.75 13.68 8.25
CA SER A 229 7.14 13.44 9.56
C SER A 229 7.99 12.61 10.53
N ALA A 230 9.06 11.96 10.05
CA ALA A 230 9.94 11.12 10.89
C ALA A 230 10.83 11.96 11.82
N PRO A 231 11.33 11.38 12.94
CA PRO A 231 12.31 12.04 13.79
C PRO A 231 13.55 12.48 13.01
N TYR A 232 14.15 13.60 13.44
CA TYR A 232 15.40 14.04 12.83
C TYR A 232 16.51 13.04 13.15
N LYS A 233 17.16 12.55 12.08
CA LYS A 233 18.44 11.82 12.15
C LYS A 233 19.41 12.42 11.13
N PRO A 234 20.70 12.47 11.41
CA PRO A 234 21.72 12.88 10.44
C PRO A 234 21.67 11.98 9.19
N PHE A 235 22.00 12.56 8.05
CA PHE A 235 22.08 11.82 6.80
C PHE A 235 23.11 10.70 6.89
N VAL A 236 22.76 9.54 6.35
CA VAL A 236 23.65 8.38 6.25
C VAL A 236 23.71 7.94 4.80
N ASP A 237 24.92 7.75 4.31
CA ASP A 237 25.14 7.25 2.96
C ASP A 237 24.46 5.90 2.74
N LYS A 238 23.93 5.67 1.55
CA LYS A 238 23.20 4.46 1.14
C LYS A 238 21.83 4.22 1.83
N LEU A 239 21.37 5.08 2.74
CA LEU A 239 20.01 4.98 3.27
C LEU A 239 18.99 5.14 2.16
N VAL A 240 19.16 6.18 1.36
CA VAL A 240 18.38 6.42 0.15
C VAL A 240 19.08 5.82 -1.07
N PRO A 241 18.38 5.33 -2.09
CA PRO A 241 16.92 5.41 -2.28
C PRO A 241 16.16 4.18 -1.77
N PHE A 242 16.80 3.18 -1.15
CA PHE A 242 16.17 1.87 -0.96
C PHE A 242 16.27 1.31 0.47
N ASN A 243 17.43 1.46 1.15
CA ASN A 243 17.73 0.78 2.41
C ASN A 243 16.97 1.32 3.62
N TRP A 244 16.28 2.46 3.47
CA TRP A 244 15.41 3.03 4.51
C TRP A 244 14.34 2.04 5.01
N ARG A 245 13.99 1.02 4.21
CA ARG A 245 12.99 0.00 4.53
C ARG A 245 13.32 -0.82 5.78
N GLY A 246 14.59 -0.99 6.10
CA GLY A 246 15.07 -1.75 7.26
C GLY A 246 15.06 -0.96 8.58
N TRP A 247 14.62 0.30 8.58
CA TRP A 247 14.66 1.19 9.72
C TRP A 247 13.25 1.60 10.13
N TRP A 248 12.90 1.34 11.40
CA TRP A 248 11.55 1.59 11.92
C TRP A 248 11.06 3.03 11.83
N ASP A 249 11.96 4.02 11.72
CA ASP A 249 11.55 5.42 11.53
C ASP A 249 11.02 5.71 10.12
N TYR A 250 11.38 4.90 9.13
CA TYR A 250 11.11 5.20 7.71
C TYR A 250 10.35 4.10 6.98
N GLY A 251 10.60 2.85 7.34
CA GLY A 251 10.04 1.67 6.71
C GLY A 251 9.31 0.75 7.68
N THR A 252 8.70 -0.27 7.12
CA THR A 252 7.84 -1.22 7.83
C THR A 252 8.38 -2.66 7.78
N GLY A 253 9.68 -2.80 7.43
CA GLY A 253 10.35 -4.09 7.35
C GLY A 253 9.83 -4.99 6.22
N ALA A 254 10.23 -6.25 6.26
CA ALA A 254 9.88 -7.22 5.22
C ALA A 254 8.38 -7.47 5.14
N ILE A 255 7.66 -7.52 6.27
CA ILE A 255 6.21 -7.77 6.27
C ILE A 255 5.43 -6.59 5.68
N GLY A 256 5.80 -5.34 5.97
CA GLY A 256 5.16 -4.18 5.36
C GLY A 256 5.44 -4.10 3.86
N ASP A 257 6.69 -4.37 3.44
CA ASP A 257 7.06 -4.35 2.03
C ASP A 257 6.38 -5.45 1.21
N MET A 258 6.38 -6.71 1.68
CA MET A 258 5.92 -7.87 0.93
C MET A 258 4.55 -8.41 1.33
N GLY A 259 4.08 -8.13 2.55
CA GLY A 259 2.79 -8.61 3.04
C GLY A 259 1.61 -8.12 2.20
N CYS A 260 1.68 -6.89 1.68
CA CYS A 260 0.69 -6.35 0.75
C CYS A 260 0.55 -7.16 -0.57
N HIS A 261 1.48 -8.05 -0.85
CA HIS A 261 1.48 -8.91 -2.04
C HIS A 261 1.23 -10.38 -1.73
N LEU A 262 1.57 -10.83 -0.51
CA LEU A 262 1.50 -12.24 -0.11
C LEU A 262 0.37 -12.53 0.88
N VAL A 263 0.04 -11.60 1.77
CA VAL A 263 -1.10 -11.72 2.69
C VAL A 263 -2.40 -11.22 2.03
N GLU A 264 -2.31 -10.34 1.03
CA GLU A 264 -3.49 -9.82 0.32
C GLU A 264 -4.37 -10.92 -0.31
N PRO A 265 -3.84 -11.91 -1.08
CA PRO A 265 -4.68 -12.95 -1.65
C PRO A 265 -5.52 -13.70 -0.60
N PRO A 266 -4.96 -14.29 0.49
CA PRO A 266 -5.78 -14.93 1.51
C PRO A 266 -6.70 -13.94 2.25
N PHE A 267 -6.25 -12.72 2.55
CA PHE A 267 -7.04 -11.71 3.22
C PHE A 267 -8.35 -11.40 2.47
N ARG A 268 -8.23 -11.12 1.19
CA ARG A 268 -9.35 -10.85 0.30
C ARG A 268 -10.23 -12.07 0.05
N ILE A 269 -9.61 -13.17 -0.39
CA ILE A 269 -10.32 -14.37 -0.86
C ILE A 269 -11.13 -15.00 0.28
N LEU A 270 -10.60 -15.01 1.48
CA LEU A 270 -11.25 -15.60 2.64
C LEU A 270 -12.18 -14.62 3.39
N GLY A 271 -12.19 -13.33 2.98
CA GLY A 271 -13.01 -12.29 3.60
C GLY A 271 -12.61 -12.02 5.05
N LEU A 272 -11.30 -11.91 5.28
CA LEU A 272 -10.74 -11.66 6.59
C LEU A 272 -10.89 -10.19 6.99
N ASP A 273 -10.89 -9.97 8.29
CA ASP A 273 -10.76 -8.65 8.93
C ASP A 273 -9.39 -8.60 9.64
N THR A 274 -9.15 -7.60 10.49
CA THR A 274 -7.92 -7.55 11.30
C THR A 274 -7.80 -8.77 12.23
N PRO A 275 -6.58 -9.24 12.54
CA PRO A 275 -6.38 -10.39 13.41
C PRO A 275 -6.87 -10.09 14.84
N ILE A 276 -7.27 -11.11 15.56
CA ILE A 276 -7.67 -11.03 16.97
C ILE A 276 -6.48 -11.19 17.91
N ASP A 277 -5.45 -11.90 17.46
CA ASP A 277 -4.20 -12.05 18.18
C ASP A 277 -3.02 -12.22 17.21
N VAL A 278 -1.84 -11.94 17.70
CA VAL A 278 -0.58 -12.10 16.98
C VAL A 278 0.54 -12.53 17.92
N GLN A 279 1.40 -13.43 17.45
CA GLN A 279 2.63 -13.83 18.13
C GLN A 279 3.77 -13.97 17.12
N CYS A 280 5.01 -13.84 17.57
CA CYS A 280 6.13 -13.97 16.66
C CYS A 280 7.39 -14.58 17.28
N SER A 281 8.26 -15.06 16.40
CA SER A 281 9.66 -15.36 16.68
C SER A 281 10.52 -14.57 15.71
N VAL A 282 11.63 -13.99 16.17
CA VAL A 282 12.54 -13.21 15.35
C VAL A 282 13.92 -13.82 15.32
N GLY A 283 14.61 -13.72 14.18
CA GLY A 283 16.00 -14.08 14.06
C GLY A 283 16.89 -13.18 14.92
N SER A 284 17.87 -13.76 15.58
CA SER A 284 18.80 -13.06 16.47
C SER A 284 20.22 -13.10 15.91
N ILE A 285 20.91 -11.98 16.02
CA ILE A 285 22.33 -11.88 15.70
C ILE A 285 23.10 -11.81 17.03
N TYR A 286 24.08 -12.69 17.21
CA TYR A 286 25.01 -12.61 18.33
C TYR A 286 26.21 -11.80 17.88
N VAL A 287 26.55 -10.75 18.63
CA VAL A 287 27.66 -9.82 18.33
C VAL A 287 28.93 -10.19 19.08
N ASP A 288 28.82 -11.10 20.05
CA ASP A 288 29.92 -11.70 20.83
C ASP A 288 29.40 -13.02 21.43
N GLU A 289 30.28 -13.81 22.07
CA GLU A 289 29.92 -15.05 22.74
C GLU A 289 28.83 -14.81 23.79
N PHE A 290 27.70 -15.54 23.65
CA PHE A 290 26.49 -15.40 24.46
C PHE A 290 25.87 -13.99 24.52
N LYS A 291 26.36 -13.03 23.73
CA LYS A 291 25.87 -11.66 23.68
C LYS A 291 25.01 -11.43 22.44
N ARG A 292 23.70 -11.46 22.63
CA ARG A 292 22.72 -11.10 21.60
C ARG A 292 22.85 -9.60 21.27
N GLY A 293 22.87 -9.26 20.00
CA GLY A 293 22.77 -7.89 19.52
C GLY A 293 21.41 -7.27 19.86
N TYR A 294 21.41 -5.97 20.12
CA TYR A 294 20.22 -5.17 20.38
C TYR A 294 20.18 -4.02 19.37
N PHE A 295 19.18 -4.05 18.50
CA PHE A 295 19.05 -3.14 17.36
C PHE A 295 17.65 -2.53 17.28
N PRO A 296 17.24 -1.72 18.29
CA PRO A 296 15.84 -1.25 18.42
C PRO A 296 15.37 -0.35 17.28
N ASP A 297 16.29 0.28 16.55
CA ASP A 297 15.98 1.12 15.40
C ASP A 297 15.80 0.33 14.09
N SER A 298 16.31 -0.90 14.04
CA SER A 298 16.34 -1.74 12.85
C SER A 298 15.33 -2.87 12.92
N CYS A 299 14.69 -3.17 11.79
CA CYS A 299 13.91 -4.40 11.68
C CYS A 299 14.80 -5.64 11.84
N PRO A 300 14.30 -6.77 12.35
CA PRO A 300 15.09 -8.00 12.52
C PRO A 300 15.42 -8.64 11.16
N PRO A 301 16.50 -9.44 11.07
CA PRO A 301 16.94 -10.06 9.81
C PRO A 301 15.95 -11.11 9.28
N SER A 302 15.13 -11.68 10.15
CA SER A 302 14.08 -12.64 9.80
C SER A 302 13.01 -12.68 10.87
N SER A 303 11.79 -13.06 10.47
CA SER A 303 10.70 -13.27 11.40
C SER A 303 9.77 -14.42 10.96
N HIS A 304 9.13 -15.03 11.95
CA HIS A 304 7.95 -15.88 11.77
C HIS A 304 6.84 -15.32 12.65
N VAL A 305 5.79 -14.82 12.02
CA VAL A 305 4.63 -14.24 12.70
C VAL A 305 3.41 -15.11 12.44
N ILE A 306 2.63 -15.40 13.51
CA ILE A 306 1.36 -16.11 13.41
C ILE A 306 0.25 -15.12 13.77
N MET A 307 -0.63 -14.87 12.83
CA MET A 307 -1.80 -14.01 12.97
C MET A 307 -3.06 -14.88 13.01
N THR A 308 -3.89 -14.75 14.06
CA THR A 308 -5.16 -15.47 14.17
C THR A 308 -6.32 -14.58 13.79
N PHE A 309 -7.16 -15.06 12.89
CA PHE A 309 -8.35 -14.36 12.39
C PHE A 309 -9.62 -15.09 12.80
N LYS A 310 -10.69 -14.35 13.02
CA LYS A 310 -12.00 -14.95 13.26
C LYS A 310 -12.46 -15.77 12.07
N LYS A 311 -13.16 -16.86 12.38
CA LYS A 311 -13.80 -17.76 11.41
C LYS A 311 -14.67 -16.98 10.42
N THR A 312 -14.58 -17.35 9.16
CA THR A 312 -15.45 -16.87 8.07
C THR A 312 -16.26 -18.03 7.47
N LYS A 313 -17.12 -17.70 6.51
CA LYS A 313 -17.83 -18.74 5.73
C LYS A 313 -16.91 -19.65 4.92
N LYS A 314 -15.67 -19.23 4.65
CA LYS A 314 -14.68 -19.92 3.81
C LYS A 314 -13.64 -20.69 4.62
N THR A 315 -13.57 -20.46 5.95
CA THR A 315 -12.62 -21.13 6.83
C THR A 315 -13.28 -22.23 7.66
N LYS A 316 -12.50 -23.21 8.11
CA LYS A 316 -12.99 -24.32 8.95
C LYS A 316 -13.34 -23.83 10.35
N ASP A 317 -12.38 -23.13 10.96
CA ASP A 317 -12.44 -22.56 12.29
C ASP A 317 -11.80 -21.17 12.26
N ASP A 318 -11.38 -20.59 13.38
CA ASP A 318 -10.52 -19.42 13.42
C ASP A 318 -9.24 -19.77 12.62
N LEU A 319 -8.82 -18.84 11.74
CA LEU A 319 -7.76 -19.09 10.76
C LEU A 319 -6.42 -18.59 11.27
N GLN A 320 -5.38 -19.37 11.09
CA GLN A 320 -4.01 -18.90 11.27
C GLN A 320 -3.35 -18.60 9.90
N ILE A 321 -2.80 -17.40 9.78
CA ILE A 321 -1.86 -17.05 8.72
C ILE A 321 -0.45 -16.98 9.31
N HIS A 322 0.44 -17.79 8.77
CA HIS A 322 1.86 -17.80 9.10
C HIS A 322 2.61 -16.94 8.10
N TRP A 323 3.18 -15.85 8.57
CA TRP A 323 4.12 -15.03 7.80
C TRP A 323 5.54 -15.46 8.12
N MET A 324 6.39 -15.59 7.10
CA MET A 324 7.79 -15.95 7.22
C MET A 324 8.64 -15.11 6.29
N ASP A 325 9.71 -14.50 6.81
CA ASP A 325 10.64 -13.70 6.02
C ASP A 325 12.11 -14.06 6.33
N GLY A 326 13.05 -13.41 5.65
CA GLY A 326 14.48 -13.71 5.78
C GLY A 326 14.86 -15.06 5.16
N GLY A 327 14.07 -15.56 4.20
CA GLY A 327 14.30 -16.85 3.56
C GLY A 327 13.76 -18.06 4.33
N ILE A 328 13.10 -17.84 5.49
CA ILE A 328 12.39 -18.90 6.21
C ILE A 328 11.18 -19.33 5.37
N LYS A 329 10.95 -20.62 5.27
CA LYS A 329 9.84 -21.20 4.49
C LYS A 329 9.05 -22.20 5.33
N PRO A 330 7.76 -22.42 5.03
CA PRO A 330 7.00 -23.50 5.65
C PRO A 330 7.54 -24.87 5.21
N GLY A 331 7.11 -25.91 5.92
CA GLY A 331 7.36 -27.28 5.51
C GLY A 331 6.87 -27.52 4.09
N ARG A 332 7.68 -28.23 3.29
CA ARG A 332 7.31 -28.56 1.92
C ARG A 332 6.08 -29.47 1.91
N PRO A 333 5.01 -29.13 1.16
CA PRO A 333 3.83 -30.00 1.03
C PRO A 333 4.23 -31.35 0.43
N VAL A 334 3.69 -32.44 0.98
CA VAL A 334 3.98 -33.80 0.47
C VAL A 334 3.47 -34.02 -0.95
N GLU A 335 2.47 -33.24 -1.37
CA GLU A 335 1.89 -33.26 -2.71
C GLU A 335 2.78 -32.58 -3.76
N LEU A 336 3.82 -31.87 -3.35
CA LEU A 336 4.78 -31.20 -4.24
C LEU A 336 6.02 -32.07 -4.36
N ALA A 337 6.29 -32.65 -5.53
CA ALA A 337 7.41 -33.54 -5.75
C ALA A 337 8.77 -32.90 -5.38
N ALA A 338 9.74 -33.70 -4.96
CA ALA A 338 11.00 -33.23 -4.41
C ALA A 338 11.78 -32.29 -5.35
N ASN A 339 11.68 -32.53 -6.66
CA ASN A 339 12.34 -31.75 -7.72
C ASN A 339 11.50 -30.56 -8.25
N GLU A 340 10.25 -30.39 -7.80
CA GLU A 340 9.43 -29.24 -8.20
C GLU A 340 9.82 -27.98 -7.41
N PRO A 341 9.88 -26.81 -8.05
CA PRO A 341 10.22 -25.55 -7.35
C PRO A 341 9.20 -25.19 -6.29
N PHE A 342 9.69 -24.86 -5.05
CA PHE A 342 8.82 -24.33 -3.99
C PHE A 342 8.76 -22.80 -3.99
N GLY A 343 9.66 -22.14 -4.73
CA GLY A 343 9.74 -20.69 -4.86
C GLY A 343 10.45 -19.98 -3.71
N ALA A 344 11.05 -18.84 -4.01
CA ALA A 344 11.65 -17.94 -3.01
C ALA A 344 10.57 -17.18 -2.24
N ASN A 345 9.46 -16.88 -2.89
CA ASN A 345 8.28 -16.21 -2.35
C ASN A 345 7.04 -17.02 -2.70
N GLY A 346 6.02 -17.02 -1.85
CA GLY A 346 4.79 -17.72 -2.17
C GLY A 346 3.73 -17.66 -1.08
N VAL A 347 2.57 -18.18 -1.45
CA VAL A 347 1.43 -18.40 -0.56
C VAL A 347 0.93 -19.84 -0.72
N LEU A 348 0.75 -20.55 0.38
CA LEU A 348 0.20 -21.90 0.42
C LEU A 348 -1.09 -21.87 1.26
N PHE A 349 -2.20 -22.30 0.66
CA PHE A 349 -3.47 -22.49 1.33
C PHE A 349 -3.67 -23.99 1.61
N GLU A 350 -3.96 -24.34 2.85
CA GLU A 350 -4.33 -25.69 3.25
C GLU A 350 -5.82 -25.75 3.62
N GLY A 351 -6.56 -26.54 2.89
CA GLY A 351 -7.98 -26.74 3.08
C GLY A 351 -8.34 -28.18 3.37
N THR A 352 -9.60 -28.41 3.77
CA THR A 352 -10.12 -29.74 4.20
C THR A 352 -10.20 -30.76 3.04
N LYS A 353 -10.07 -30.32 1.78
CA LYS A 353 -10.16 -31.18 0.60
C LYS A 353 -8.92 -31.11 -0.31
N GLY A 354 -7.88 -30.38 0.11
CA GLY A 354 -6.65 -30.25 -0.66
C GLY A 354 -5.96 -28.90 -0.43
N LYS A 355 -4.93 -28.67 -1.22
CA LYS A 355 -4.07 -27.48 -1.12
C LYS A 355 -3.99 -26.76 -2.46
N MET A 356 -3.73 -25.47 -2.38
CA MET A 356 -3.38 -24.63 -3.53
C MET A 356 -2.28 -23.65 -3.16
N MET A 357 -1.52 -23.21 -4.13
CA MET A 357 -0.46 -22.22 -3.91
C MET A 357 -0.37 -21.22 -5.06
N CYS A 358 0.27 -20.11 -4.80
CA CYS A 358 0.64 -19.13 -5.82
C CYS A 358 2.00 -18.49 -5.49
N ASP A 359 2.55 -17.80 -6.47
CA ASP A 359 3.73 -16.98 -6.31
C ASP A 359 3.34 -15.56 -5.81
N VAL A 360 4.32 -14.64 -5.71
CA VAL A 360 4.08 -13.24 -5.38
C VAL A 360 3.04 -12.61 -6.33
N TYR A 361 2.25 -11.68 -5.84
CA TYR A 361 1.13 -11.04 -6.58
C TYR A 361 -0.03 -11.97 -6.93
N GLY A 362 -0.11 -13.16 -6.31
CA GLY A 362 -1.08 -14.19 -6.69
C GLY A 362 -0.80 -14.82 -8.05
N ALA A 363 0.39 -14.64 -8.62
CA ALA A 363 0.77 -15.18 -9.90
C ALA A 363 0.90 -16.70 -9.86
N ASN A 364 0.79 -17.33 -11.02
CA ASN A 364 0.94 -18.79 -11.20
C ASN A 364 0.15 -19.63 -10.18
N PRO A 365 -1.18 -19.39 -10.04
CA PRO A 365 -2.01 -20.17 -9.14
C PRO A 365 -2.03 -21.64 -9.57
N ARG A 366 -1.87 -22.55 -8.61
CA ARG A 366 -1.82 -24.01 -8.87
C ARG A 366 -2.39 -24.80 -7.71
N LEU A 367 -3.08 -25.88 -8.07
CA LEU A 367 -3.57 -26.89 -7.14
C LEU A 367 -2.46 -27.91 -6.86
N LEU A 368 -2.50 -28.53 -5.69
CA LEU A 368 -1.58 -29.62 -5.34
C LEU A 368 -2.35 -30.92 -5.11
N PRO A 369 -1.82 -32.09 -5.60
CA PRO A 369 -0.69 -32.22 -6.53
C PRO A 369 -0.95 -31.53 -7.86
N LEU A 370 0.09 -31.23 -8.64
CA LEU A 370 -0.01 -30.43 -9.87
C LEU A 370 -0.93 -31.05 -10.94
N SER A 371 -1.10 -32.38 -10.96
CA SER A 371 -2.04 -33.09 -11.87
C SER A 371 -3.48 -32.59 -11.72
N ARG A 372 -3.88 -32.12 -10.54
CA ARG A 372 -5.24 -31.59 -10.32
C ARG A 372 -5.57 -30.35 -11.16
N ASN A 373 -4.58 -29.62 -11.67
CA ASN A 373 -4.82 -28.45 -12.52
C ASN A 373 -5.45 -28.82 -13.87
N GLU A 374 -5.22 -30.05 -14.36
CA GLU A 374 -5.82 -30.56 -15.58
C GLU A 374 -7.24 -31.07 -15.34
N GLU A 375 -7.50 -31.64 -14.18
CA GLU A 375 -8.77 -32.30 -13.81
C GLU A 375 -9.84 -31.28 -13.38
N VAL A 376 -9.43 -30.24 -12.62
CA VAL A 376 -10.35 -29.28 -12.01
C VAL A 376 -10.65 -28.13 -12.97
N LYS A 377 -11.90 -28.10 -13.46
CA LYS A 377 -12.41 -27.02 -14.32
C LYS A 377 -13.44 -26.21 -13.56
N VAL A 378 -13.10 -24.97 -13.22
CA VAL A 378 -14.00 -24.00 -12.59
C VAL A 378 -14.26 -22.86 -13.57
N LYS A 379 -15.53 -22.53 -13.80
CA LYS A 379 -15.89 -21.36 -14.61
C LYS A 379 -15.49 -20.09 -13.84
N PRO A 380 -14.89 -19.10 -14.51
CA PRO A 380 -14.65 -17.80 -13.91
C PRO A 380 -15.95 -17.18 -13.39
N GLY A 381 -16.05 -16.95 -12.09
CA GLY A 381 -17.19 -16.31 -11.41
C GLY A 381 -16.87 -14.89 -10.95
N VAL A 382 -15.58 -14.60 -10.75
CA VAL A 382 -15.10 -13.29 -10.31
C VAL A 382 -14.74 -12.45 -11.54
N GLU A 383 -15.22 -11.22 -11.58
CA GLU A 383 -14.90 -10.27 -12.66
C GLU A 383 -13.39 -10.05 -12.78
N ARG A 384 -12.88 -10.12 -14.01
CA ARG A 384 -11.47 -9.87 -14.34
C ARG A 384 -11.25 -8.39 -14.64
N VAL A 385 -10.13 -7.85 -14.19
CA VAL A 385 -9.72 -6.49 -14.52
C VAL A 385 -9.14 -6.47 -15.93
N ILE A 386 -9.64 -5.61 -16.80
CA ILE A 386 -9.10 -5.47 -18.15
C ILE A 386 -7.64 -5.02 -18.05
N GLY A 387 -6.73 -5.78 -18.66
CA GLY A 387 -5.28 -5.55 -18.56
C GLY A 387 -4.65 -6.12 -17.28
N GLY A 388 -5.42 -6.77 -16.40
CA GLY A 388 -4.90 -7.44 -15.21
C GLY A 388 -4.08 -6.49 -14.32
N VAL A 389 -2.82 -6.87 -14.04
CA VAL A 389 -1.89 -6.07 -13.21
C VAL A 389 -1.65 -4.66 -13.78
N ASP A 390 -1.54 -4.51 -15.09
CA ASP A 390 -1.39 -3.19 -15.75
C ASP A 390 -2.71 -2.40 -15.69
N GLY A 391 -3.84 -3.09 -15.79
CA GLY A 391 -5.16 -2.51 -15.64
C GLY A 391 -5.41 -1.86 -14.29
N HIS A 392 -4.68 -2.25 -13.26
CA HIS A 392 -4.76 -1.67 -11.92
C HIS A 392 -4.59 -0.14 -11.92
N TYR A 393 -3.71 0.37 -12.76
CA TYR A 393 -3.44 1.80 -12.91
C TYR A 393 -4.53 2.52 -13.71
N TRP A 394 -5.00 1.88 -14.78
CA TRP A 394 -6.02 2.45 -15.66
C TRP A 394 -7.39 2.48 -14.99
N ASP A 395 -7.71 1.44 -14.23
CA ASP A 395 -8.94 1.35 -13.43
C ASP A 395 -9.06 2.50 -12.44
N TRP A 396 -7.94 2.88 -11.79
CA TRP A 396 -7.97 4.04 -10.89
C TRP A 396 -8.27 5.33 -11.65
N ALA A 397 -7.61 5.60 -12.76
CA ALA A 397 -7.87 6.78 -13.57
C ALA A 397 -9.32 6.83 -14.06
N GLU A 398 -9.85 5.70 -14.54
CA GLU A 398 -11.25 5.58 -14.98
C GLU A 398 -12.24 5.80 -13.83
N ALA A 399 -11.95 5.25 -12.65
CA ALA A 399 -12.80 5.45 -11.48
C ALA A 399 -12.80 6.91 -11.03
N CYS A 400 -11.66 7.61 -11.09
CA CYS A 400 -11.58 9.04 -10.80
C CYS A 400 -12.43 9.87 -11.76
N ILE A 401 -12.36 9.59 -13.06
CA ILE A 401 -13.20 10.27 -14.09
C ILE A 401 -14.70 9.97 -13.88
N ALA A 402 -15.03 8.74 -13.50
CA ALA A 402 -16.41 8.33 -13.23
C ALA A 402 -16.96 8.95 -11.93
N GLY A 403 -16.10 9.23 -10.96
CA GLY A 403 -16.45 9.75 -9.65
C GLY A 403 -16.60 8.68 -8.56
N TYR A 404 -16.58 9.14 -7.30
CA TYR A 404 -16.66 8.28 -6.12
C TYR A 404 -17.85 7.31 -6.17
N GLY A 405 -17.60 6.05 -5.86
CA GLY A 405 -18.60 4.97 -5.79
C GLY A 405 -19.17 4.50 -7.14
N LYS A 406 -18.72 5.04 -8.27
CA LYS A 406 -19.23 4.67 -9.61
C LYS A 406 -18.53 3.47 -10.24
N LYS A 407 -17.30 3.20 -9.87
CA LYS A 407 -16.52 2.04 -10.33
C LYS A 407 -15.86 1.33 -9.14
N LYS A 408 -15.97 0.00 -9.10
CA LYS A 408 -15.28 -0.83 -8.11
C LYS A 408 -13.81 -0.96 -8.49
N LEU A 409 -12.95 -0.79 -7.52
CA LEU A 409 -11.51 -0.95 -7.65
C LEU A 409 -11.02 -2.20 -6.91
N SER A 410 -9.84 -2.67 -7.29
CA SER A 410 -9.28 -3.87 -6.68
C SER A 410 -8.70 -3.61 -5.29
N SER A 411 -8.18 -2.43 -5.00
CA SER A 411 -7.55 -2.12 -3.72
C SER A 411 -7.88 -0.72 -3.21
N PRO A 412 -9.20 -0.38 -3.09
CA PRO A 412 -9.60 0.87 -2.47
C PRO A 412 -9.23 0.83 -0.97
N PHE A 413 -9.20 1.99 -0.30
CA PHE A 413 -8.76 2.07 1.09
C PHE A 413 -9.66 1.29 2.06
N GLU A 414 -10.90 1.01 1.71
CA GLU A 414 -11.80 0.14 2.47
C GLU A 414 -11.28 -1.32 2.56
N ILE A 415 -10.42 -1.72 1.62
CA ILE A 415 -9.75 -3.03 1.61
C ILE A 415 -8.29 -2.87 2.02
N ALA A 416 -7.59 -1.90 1.45
CA ALA A 416 -6.17 -1.67 1.68
C ALA A 416 -5.86 -1.23 3.11
N GLY A 417 -6.74 -0.46 3.75
CA GLY A 417 -6.58 -0.02 5.14
C GLY A 417 -6.56 -1.20 6.12
N PRO A 418 -7.62 -2.00 6.22
CA PRO A 418 -7.62 -3.19 7.09
C PRO A 418 -6.50 -4.20 6.78
N LEU A 419 -6.12 -4.37 5.51
CA LEU A 419 -4.95 -5.17 5.14
C LEU A 419 -3.66 -4.56 5.72
N THR A 420 -3.46 -3.26 5.55
CA THR A 420 -2.27 -2.57 6.09
C THR A 420 -2.26 -2.62 7.62
N GLU A 421 -3.39 -2.38 8.29
CA GLU A 421 -3.53 -2.56 9.74
C GLU A 421 -3.07 -3.97 10.15
N THR A 422 -3.52 -5.02 9.45
CA THR A 422 -3.13 -6.41 9.70
C THR A 422 -1.62 -6.61 9.69
N LEU A 423 -0.93 -6.08 8.67
CA LEU A 423 0.52 -6.20 8.55
C LEU A 423 1.26 -5.40 9.63
N LEU A 424 0.74 -4.25 10.00
CA LEU A 424 1.32 -3.40 11.04
C LEU A 424 1.04 -3.92 12.46
N ILE A 425 -0.08 -4.63 12.69
CA ILE A 425 -0.32 -5.38 13.94
C ILE A 425 0.72 -6.50 14.08
N ALA A 426 1.09 -7.18 13.00
CA ALA A 426 2.18 -8.15 13.02
C ALA A 426 3.52 -7.48 13.41
N ASN A 427 3.78 -6.26 12.94
CA ASN A 427 4.95 -5.48 13.36
C ASN A 427 4.93 -5.12 14.86
N LEU A 428 3.76 -4.99 15.50
CA LEU A 428 3.71 -4.81 16.96
C LEU A 428 4.34 -6.00 17.69
N ALA A 429 4.04 -7.24 17.24
CA ALA A 429 4.65 -8.42 17.83
C ALA A 429 6.17 -8.45 17.60
N ILE A 430 6.62 -8.13 16.40
CA ILE A 430 8.06 -8.06 16.07
C ILE A 430 8.77 -7.02 16.94
N ARG A 431 8.27 -5.79 17.00
CA ARG A 431 8.86 -4.69 17.80
C ARG A 431 8.78 -4.97 19.30
N GLY A 432 7.70 -5.64 19.73
CA GLY A 432 7.52 -6.06 21.13
C GLY A 432 8.66 -6.94 21.64
N THR A 433 9.29 -7.75 20.77
CA THR A 433 10.42 -8.61 21.16
C THR A 433 11.66 -7.86 21.65
N ASP A 434 11.80 -6.58 21.29
CA ASP A 434 12.94 -5.74 21.64
C ASP A 434 12.63 -4.75 22.78
N ILE A 435 11.41 -4.76 23.32
CA ILE A 435 11.07 -3.96 24.50
C ILE A 435 11.85 -4.52 25.69
N GLN A 436 12.67 -3.66 26.30
CA GLN A 436 13.50 -3.99 27.46
C GLN A 436 12.90 -3.46 28.76
N LYS A 437 12.96 -4.26 29.82
CA LYS A 437 12.73 -3.82 31.21
C LYS A 437 13.95 -4.17 32.06
N ALA A 438 14.45 -3.21 32.84
CA ALA A 438 15.54 -3.47 33.77
C ALA A 438 15.15 -4.59 34.74
N ARG A 439 16.02 -5.54 34.98
CA ARG A 439 15.78 -6.61 35.94
C ARG A 439 15.60 -6.05 37.35
N GLN A 440 14.68 -6.62 38.11
CA GLN A 440 14.47 -6.23 39.52
C GLN A 440 15.63 -6.63 40.39
N SER A 441 16.38 -7.67 40.03
CA SER A 441 17.57 -8.15 40.73
C SER A 441 18.67 -8.51 39.74
N GLY A 442 19.92 -8.11 40.04
CA GLY A 442 21.06 -8.31 39.17
C GLY A 442 21.17 -7.28 38.03
N ASN A 443 22.19 -7.41 37.21
CA ASN A 443 22.41 -6.56 36.05
C ASN A 443 21.72 -7.13 34.81
N GLY A 444 21.25 -6.26 33.90
CA GLY A 444 20.71 -6.64 32.61
C GLY A 444 19.23 -6.32 32.43
N PHE A 445 18.65 -6.88 31.39
CA PHE A 445 17.27 -6.60 30.96
C PHE A 445 16.48 -7.88 30.75
N ASP A 446 15.20 -7.83 31.08
CA ASP A 446 14.17 -8.77 30.64
C ASP A 446 13.50 -8.24 29.37
N TYR A 447 12.94 -9.15 28.58
CA TYR A 447 12.26 -8.85 27.32
C TYR A 447 10.82 -9.40 27.39
N PRO A 448 9.91 -8.71 28.09
CA PRO A 448 8.57 -9.24 28.40
C PRO A 448 7.69 -9.46 27.17
N GLY A 449 8.02 -8.83 26.04
CA GLY A 449 7.29 -9.03 24.79
C GLY A 449 7.68 -10.27 23.99
N ARG A 450 8.72 -11.01 24.43
CA ARG A 450 9.07 -12.31 23.85
C ARG A 450 8.15 -13.40 24.42
N ASP A 451 7.89 -14.41 23.61
CA ASP A 451 7.16 -15.63 24.03
C ASP A 451 5.72 -15.37 24.52
N ILE A 452 5.15 -14.20 24.18
CA ILE A 452 3.76 -13.89 24.49
C ILE A 452 2.94 -13.71 23.21
N LYS A 453 1.64 -13.94 23.35
CA LYS A 453 0.65 -13.64 22.34
C LYS A 453 0.04 -12.27 22.65
N LEU A 454 0.06 -11.36 21.69
CA LEU A 454 -0.59 -10.06 21.80
C LEU A 454 -2.07 -10.18 21.42
N LEU A 455 -2.96 -9.70 22.28
CA LEU A 455 -4.41 -9.69 22.06
C LEU A 455 -4.82 -8.31 21.53
N TRP A 456 -5.39 -8.28 20.33
CA TRP A 456 -5.74 -7.03 19.64
C TRP A 456 -7.18 -6.62 19.85
N ASP A 457 -7.38 -5.37 20.28
CA ASP A 457 -8.67 -4.69 20.33
C ASP A 457 -8.78 -3.74 19.13
N LYS A 458 -9.52 -4.17 18.12
CA LYS A 458 -9.72 -3.44 16.87
C LYS A 458 -10.44 -2.10 17.08
N GLU A 459 -11.40 -2.05 18.00
CA GLU A 459 -12.24 -0.86 18.19
C GLU A 459 -11.44 0.26 18.85
N ASN A 460 -10.61 -0.08 19.83
CA ASN A 460 -9.80 0.88 20.56
C ASN A 460 -8.37 1.03 20.01
N LEU A 461 -8.02 0.34 18.93
CA LEU A 461 -6.68 0.33 18.30
C LEU A 461 -5.57 0.10 19.34
N ARG A 462 -5.67 -0.99 20.10
CA ARG A 462 -4.68 -1.29 21.15
C ARG A 462 -4.50 -2.78 21.40
N VAL A 463 -3.32 -3.13 21.86
CA VAL A 463 -3.07 -4.42 22.50
C VAL A 463 -3.53 -4.34 23.95
N THR A 464 -4.30 -5.33 24.41
CA THR A 464 -4.96 -5.30 25.73
C THR A 464 -4.15 -5.96 26.85
N ASN A 465 -3.22 -6.83 26.51
CA ASN A 465 -2.46 -7.64 27.49
C ASN A 465 -0.96 -7.27 27.59
N PHE A 466 -0.48 -6.31 26.79
CA PHE A 466 0.89 -5.80 26.87
C PHE A 466 0.94 -4.33 26.43
N ASP A 467 0.76 -3.43 27.40
CA ASP A 467 0.56 -2.00 27.11
C ASP A 467 1.78 -1.31 26.50
N ASP A 468 2.99 -1.74 26.88
CA ASP A 468 4.25 -1.13 26.39
C ASP A 468 4.37 -1.13 24.85
N VAL A 469 3.74 -2.08 24.15
CA VAL A 469 3.77 -2.18 22.70
C VAL A 469 2.85 -1.15 22.02
N ASN A 470 1.90 -0.58 22.74
CA ASN A 470 0.94 0.38 22.18
C ASN A 470 1.59 1.70 21.75
N GLN A 471 2.80 2.00 22.22
CA GLN A 471 3.60 3.12 21.70
C GLN A 471 3.85 3.05 20.19
N PHE A 472 3.76 1.86 19.58
CA PHE A 472 3.99 1.64 18.16
C PHE A 472 2.71 1.65 17.31
N VAL A 473 1.54 1.75 17.93
CA VAL A 473 0.25 1.84 17.23
C VAL A 473 0.10 3.18 16.51
N ARG A 474 0.63 4.23 17.14
CA ARG A 474 0.65 5.60 16.61
C ARG A 474 1.98 6.23 16.95
N ARG A 475 2.67 6.74 15.95
CA ARG A 475 3.93 7.48 16.14
C ARG A 475 3.70 8.95 16.43
N GLU A 476 4.68 9.56 17.07
CA GLU A 476 4.76 11.02 17.19
C GLU A 476 5.37 11.60 15.92
N TYR A 477 4.80 12.71 15.46
CA TYR A 477 5.31 13.41 14.29
C TYR A 477 6.30 14.50 14.67
N ARG A 478 7.31 14.69 13.85
CA ARG A 478 8.24 15.81 14.01
C ARG A 478 7.48 17.14 14.01
N LYS A 479 7.98 18.11 14.79
CA LYS A 479 7.39 19.45 14.90
C LYS A 479 7.14 20.07 13.52
N GLY A 480 5.93 20.59 13.31
CA GLY A 480 5.49 21.16 12.03
C GLY A 480 4.86 20.15 11.06
N TRP A 481 4.75 18.88 11.45
CA TRP A 481 4.06 17.84 10.69
C TRP A 481 2.85 17.31 11.46
N SER A 482 1.75 17.12 10.78
CA SER A 482 0.52 16.54 11.34
C SER A 482 -0.29 15.87 10.25
N LEU A 483 -1.09 14.89 10.62
CA LEU A 483 -2.01 14.22 9.68
C LEU A 483 -3.19 15.13 9.27
N GLY A 484 -3.32 16.29 9.93
CA GLY A 484 -4.49 17.13 9.82
C GLY A 484 -5.63 16.63 10.72
N GLY A 485 -6.29 17.53 11.44
CA GLY A 485 -7.43 17.23 12.32
C GLY A 485 -8.75 17.58 11.68
#